data_aab0ff5c2433cf931ba00d68fb6b5acd
#
_entry.id   aab0ff5c2433cf931ba00d68fb6b5acd
#
_cell.length_a   1.000
_cell.length_b   1.000
_cell.length_c   1.000
_cell.angle_alpha   90.00
_cell.angle_beta   90.00
_cell.angle_gamma   90.00
#
_symmetry.space_group_name_H-M   'P 1'
#
loop_
_entity.id
_entity.type
_entity.pdbx_description
1 polymer ?
#
loop_
_entity_poly.entity_id
_entity_poly.type
_entity_poly.pdbx_seq_one_letter_code
_entity_poly.pdbx_strand_id
1 'polypeptide(L)'
;MLSANITKRLPGISIEVSFDFDRGILVIFGPSGSGKTTILNCIAGLREPDKGHISLDGRVFYSSADHISTPARSRRIGYVFQDYALFPHLTVKDNIMYGIPSQCKKGKNYRIGTLDVLEMLKITHLQNRYPAQLSGGEKQRTALARALMVEPDILLLDEPLSALDHGNRKALQGELRELQRVWRIPFVLVTHSRKEMHALADEIIFLHKGKKETHVFPDMRRAGLDLANMSESSPTYAVSGFTV
;
A
#
# COMPACT_ATOMS: atom_id res chain seq x y z
N MET A 1 9.77 -9.65 -7.72
CA MET A 1 8.60 -9.47 -8.60
C MET A 1 7.36 -10.04 -7.94
N LEU A 2 6.30 -9.25 -7.75
CA LEU A 2 4.97 -9.69 -7.34
C LEU A 2 4.21 -10.19 -8.58
N SER A 3 3.69 -11.40 -8.55
CA SER A 3 2.76 -11.93 -9.55
C SER A 3 1.43 -12.24 -8.87
N ALA A 4 0.35 -11.71 -9.38
CA ALA A 4 -0.99 -11.89 -8.80
C ALA A 4 -2.02 -12.16 -9.90
N ASN A 5 -2.65 -13.31 -9.81
CA ASN A 5 -3.85 -13.67 -10.56
C ASN A 5 -4.93 -14.05 -9.55
N ILE A 6 -5.95 -13.21 -9.41
CA ILE A 6 -6.93 -13.30 -8.33
C ILE A 6 -8.33 -13.33 -8.89
N THR A 7 -9.07 -14.40 -8.57
CA THR A 7 -10.51 -14.44 -8.72
C THR A 7 -11.14 -14.53 -7.34
N LYS A 8 -12.03 -13.57 -7.01
CA LYS A 8 -12.75 -13.54 -5.73
C LYS A 8 -14.18 -13.08 -5.93
N ARG A 9 -15.13 -13.90 -5.55
CA ARG A 9 -16.56 -13.55 -5.55
C ARG A 9 -16.93 -12.93 -4.20
N LEU A 10 -17.63 -11.83 -4.26
CA LEU A 10 -18.20 -11.12 -3.12
C LEU A 10 -19.68 -10.86 -3.42
N PRO A 11 -20.51 -10.59 -2.40
CA PRO A 11 -21.87 -10.12 -2.63
C PRO A 11 -21.88 -8.89 -3.54
N GLY A 12 -22.49 -8.99 -4.71
CA GLY A 12 -22.64 -7.90 -5.68
C GLY A 12 -21.45 -7.63 -6.61
N ILE A 13 -20.28 -8.29 -6.44
CA ILE A 13 -19.11 -8.07 -7.31
C ILE A 13 -18.24 -9.32 -7.43
N SER A 14 -17.74 -9.60 -8.64
CA SER A 14 -16.68 -10.59 -8.87
C SER A 14 -15.39 -9.87 -9.23
N ILE A 15 -14.34 -10.11 -8.46
CA ILE A 15 -13.00 -9.56 -8.71
C ILE A 15 -12.24 -10.55 -9.58
N GLU A 16 -11.74 -10.05 -10.73
CA GLU A 16 -10.92 -10.81 -11.67
C GLU A 16 -9.79 -9.91 -12.12
N VAL A 17 -8.59 -10.12 -11.57
CA VAL A 17 -7.42 -9.30 -11.85
C VAL A 17 -6.17 -10.14 -12.03
N SER A 18 -5.37 -9.81 -13.04
CA SER A 18 -4.06 -10.42 -13.28
C SER A 18 -3.04 -9.33 -13.57
N PHE A 19 -1.90 -9.37 -12.86
CA PHE A 19 -0.79 -8.45 -13.06
C PHE A 19 0.51 -9.00 -12.49
N ASP A 20 1.61 -8.51 -13.05
CA ASP A 20 2.95 -8.67 -12.54
C ASP A 20 3.53 -7.28 -12.23
N PHE A 21 4.28 -7.16 -11.13
CA PHE A 21 4.90 -5.92 -10.72
C PHE A 21 6.25 -6.19 -10.05
N ASP A 22 7.30 -5.50 -10.47
CA ASP A 22 8.64 -5.78 -9.96
C ASP A 22 9.05 -4.81 -8.85
N ARG A 23 9.14 -3.52 -9.14
CA ARG A 23 9.70 -2.51 -8.22
C ARG A 23 8.99 -1.16 -8.38
N GLY A 24 9.12 -0.33 -7.34
CA GLY A 24 8.50 0.99 -7.32
C GLY A 24 7.18 1.00 -6.56
N ILE A 25 6.28 1.88 -6.96
CA ILE A 25 4.95 2.05 -6.38
C ILE A 25 3.90 1.69 -7.42
N LEU A 26 3.22 0.55 -7.22
CA LEU A 26 2.04 0.17 -7.96
C LEU A 26 0.82 0.82 -7.32
N VAL A 27 0.05 1.58 -8.09
CA VAL A 27 -1.22 2.14 -7.64
C VAL A 27 -2.38 1.38 -8.28
N ILE A 28 -3.23 0.78 -7.45
CA ILE A 28 -4.52 0.22 -7.86
C ILE A 28 -5.56 1.32 -7.64
N PHE A 29 -6.00 1.93 -8.73
CA PHE A 29 -6.92 3.05 -8.74
C PHE A 29 -8.32 2.62 -9.16
N GLY A 30 -9.34 3.17 -8.52
CA GLY A 30 -10.73 2.91 -8.89
C GLY A 30 -11.73 3.45 -7.86
N PRO A 31 -13.02 3.50 -8.20
CA PRO A 31 -14.06 3.99 -7.31
C PRO A 31 -14.18 3.14 -6.02
N SER A 32 -14.83 3.70 -5.01
CA SER A 32 -15.15 2.95 -3.79
C SER A 32 -16.00 1.72 -4.14
N GLY A 33 -15.76 0.61 -3.47
CA GLY A 33 -16.45 -0.66 -3.75
C GLY A 33 -15.95 -1.43 -4.98
N SER A 34 -14.95 -0.94 -5.74
CA SER A 34 -14.42 -1.66 -6.91
C SER A 34 -13.61 -2.93 -6.58
N GLY A 35 -13.30 -3.18 -5.30
CA GLY A 35 -12.57 -4.38 -4.88
C GLY A 35 -11.08 -4.16 -4.54
N LYS A 36 -10.58 -2.93 -4.51
CA LYS A 36 -9.16 -2.59 -4.27
C LYS A 36 -8.62 -3.18 -2.96
N THR A 37 -9.29 -2.89 -1.84
CA THR A 37 -8.93 -3.44 -0.51
C THR A 37 -8.98 -4.97 -0.49
N THR A 38 -9.91 -5.57 -1.25
CA THR A 38 -9.98 -7.04 -1.34
C THR A 38 -8.75 -7.62 -2.02
N ILE A 39 -8.24 -6.98 -3.07
CA ILE A 39 -6.99 -7.40 -3.73
C ILE A 39 -5.83 -7.33 -2.74
N LEU A 40 -5.67 -6.20 -2.00
CA LEU A 40 -4.64 -6.10 -0.96
C LEU A 40 -4.79 -7.20 0.09
N ASN A 41 -6.01 -7.46 0.58
CA ASN A 41 -6.27 -8.49 1.57
C ASN A 41 -5.94 -9.89 1.05
N CYS A 42 -6.17 -10.18 -0.23
CA CYS A 42 -5.77 -11.44 -0.86
C CYS A 42 -4.23 -11.57 -0.91
N ILE A 43 -3.52 -10.52 -1.31
CA ILE A 43 -2.05 -10.50 -1.32
C ILE A 43 -1.51 -10.68 0.10
N ALA A 44 -2.11 -10.01 1.09
CA ALA A 44 -1.70 -10.09 2.49
C ALA A 44 -2.00 -11.45 3.15
N GLY A 45 -2.91 -12.26 2.57
CA GLY A 45 -3.40 -13.50 3.20
C GLY A 45 -4.42 -13.27 4.32
N LEU A 46 -5.02 -12.07 4.36
CA LEU A 46 -6.13 -11.73 5.25
C LEU A 46 -7.48 -12.19 4.67
N ARG A 47 -7.51 -12.42 3.37
CA ARG A 47 -8.63 -13.01 2.65
C ARG A 47 -8.11 -14.00 1.61
N GLU A 48 -8.73 -15.16 1.51
CA GLU A 48 -8.35 -16.17 0.53
C GLU A 48 -9.06 -15.91 -0.80
N PRO A 49 -8.34 -15.92 -1.95
CA PRO A 49 -8.97 -15.96 -3.27
C PRO A 49 -9.79 -17.23 -3.45
N ASP A 50 -10.79 -17.21 -4.34
CA ASP A 50 -11.53 -18.43 -4.71
C ASP A 50 -10.75 -19.26 -5.75
N LYS A 51 -10.00 -18.56 -6.63
CA LYS A 51 -9.12 -19.18 -7.63
C LYS A 51 -7.94 -18.24 -7.94
N GLY A 52 -6.86 -18.81 -8.45
CA GLY A 52 -5.74 -18.07 -8.98
C GLY A 52 -4.41 -18.43 -8.34
N HIS A 53 -3.48 -17.48 -8.46
CA HIS A 53 -2.11 -17.63 -7.98
C HIS A 53 -1.57 -16.28 -7.48
N ILE A 54 -0.85 -16.31 -6.36
CA ILE A 54 -0.15 -15.13 -5.83
C ILE A 54 1.25 -15.58 -5.42
N SER A 55 2.27 -14.90 -5.94
CA SER A 55 3.66 -15.14 -5.55
C SER A 55 4.46 -13.84 -5.45
N LEU A 56 5.49 -13.83 -4.63
CA LEU A 56 6.46 -12.76 -4.49
C LEU A 56 7.87 -13.34 -4.51
N ASP A 57 8.70 -12.89 -5.47
CA ASP A 57 10.08 -13.34 -5.68
C ASP A 57 10.18 -14.87 -5.71
N GLY A 58 9.27 -15.54 -6.45
CA GLY A 58 9.19 -16.99 -6.58
C GLY A 58 8.57 -17.72 -5.38
N ARG A 59 8.33 -17.05 -4.27
CA ARG A 59 7.61 -17.62 -3.12
C ARG A 59 6.11 -17.61 -3.38
N VAL A 60 5.49 -18.77 -3.45
CA VAL A 60 4.04 -18.92 -3.64
C VAL A 60 3.33 -18.62 -2.33
N PHE A 61 2.44 -17.61 -2.34
CA PHE A 61 1.57 -17.25 -1.23
C PHE A 61 0.22 -17.95 -1.31
N TYR A 62 -0.28 -18.11 -2.53
CA TYR A 62 -1.53 -18.78 -2.81
C TYR A 62 -1.47 -19.45 -4.18
N SER A 63 -1.99 -20.67 -4.26
CA SER A 63 -2.23 -21.38 -5.53
C SER A 63 -3.43 -22.29 -5.36
N SER A 64 -4.50 -22.02 -6.11
CA SER A 64 -5.67 -22.89 -6.10
C SER A 64 -5.43 -24.23 -6.80
N ALA A 65 -4.48 -24.27 -7.75
CA ALA A 65 -4.11 -25.50 -8.46
C ALA A 65 -3.30 -26.46 -7.57
N ASP A 66 -2.38 -25.89 -6.75
CA ASP A 66 -1.47 -26.65 -5.90
C ASP A 66 -1.97 -26.77 -4.46
N HIS A 67 -3.16 -26.25 -4.16
CA HIS A 67 -3.75 -26.22 -2.80
C HIS A 67 -2.82 -25.53 -1.77
N ILE A 68 -2.11 -24.46 -2.18
CA ILE A 68 -1.21 -23.69 -1.32
C ILE A 68 -1.97 -22.46 -0.80
N SER A 69 -1.97 -22.26 0.52
CA SER A 69 -2.46 -21.04 1.16
C SER A 69 -1.55 -20.67 2.33
N THR A 70 -0.53 -19.87 2.04
CA THR A 70 0.43 -19.39 3.07
C THR A 70 -0.27 -18.40 4.00
N PRO A 71 -0.29 -18.61 5.31
CA PRO A 71 -0.93 -17.71 6.26
C PRO A 71 -0.24 -16.33 6.30
N ALA A 72 -0.99 -15.26 6.58
CA ALA A 72 -0.50 -13.87 6.56
C ALA A 72 0.80 -13.68 7.37
N ARG A 73 0.89 -14.27 8.58
CA ARG A 73 2.08 -14.20 9.44
C ARG A 73 3.38 -14.73 8.81
N SER A 74 3.28 -15.56 7.77
CA SER A 74 4.43 -16.18 7.09
C SER A 74 4.79 -15.47 5.77
N ARG A 75 4.02 -14.45 5.33
CA ARG A 75 4.24 -13.77 4.04
C ARG A 75 5.28 -12.65 4.09
N ARG A 76 5.71 -12.20 5.28
CA ARG A 76 6.63 -11.07 5.48
C ARG A 76 6.15 -9.80 4.75
N ILE A 77 4.91 -9.42 4.99
CA ILE A 77 4.25 -8.26 4.38
C ILE A 77 4.09 -7.16 5.42
N GLY A 78 4.46 -5.93 5.06
CA GLY A 78 4.04 -4.74 5.79
C GLY A 78 2.66 -4.31 5.30
N TYR A 79 1.72 -4.07 6.20
CA TYR A 79 0.37 -3.60 5.85
C TYR A 79 0.01 -2.36 6.66
N VAL A 80 -0.38 -1.31 5.96
CA VAL A 80 -0.96 -0.09 6.54
C VAL A 80 -2.44 -0.07 6.21
N PHE A 81 -3.27 -0.23 7.22
CA PHE A 81 -4.73 -0.21 7.11
C PHE A 81 -5.26 1.23 7.01
N GLN A 82 -6.43 1.40 6.42
CA GLN A 82 -7.09 2.70 6.26
C GLN A 82 -7.36 3.40 7.61
N ASP A 83 -7.68 2.64 8.65
CA ASP A 83 -7.89 3.10 10.03
C ASP A 83 -6.62 3.06 10.89
N TYR A 84 -5.45 2.84 10.24
CA TYR A 84 -4.13 2.70 10.86
C TYR A 84 -3.98 1.46 11.75
N ALA A 85 -5.04 0.91 12.31
CA ALA A 85 -5.09 -0.25 13.21
C ALA A 85 -4.02 -0.19 14.33
N LEU A 86 -3.79 0.99 14.92
CA LEU A 86 -2.86 1.14 16.03
C LEU A 86 -3.47 0.55 17.31
N PHE A 87 -2.63 -0.10 18.11
CA PHE A 87 -3.03 -0.62 19.42
C PHE A 87 -3.21 0.55 20.40
N PRO A 88 -4.43 0.86 20.87
CA PRO A 88 -4.71 2.06 21.64
C PRO A 88 -4.05 2.08 23.02
N HIS A 89 -3.75 0.92 23.56
CA HIS A 89 -3.12 0.71 24.88
C HIS A 89 -1.59 0.67 24.85
N LEU A 90 -0.99 0.77 23.66
CA LEU A 90 0.45 0.78 23.46
C LEU A 90 0.92 2.19 23.08
N THR A 91 2.12 2.57 23.52
CA THR A 91 2.78 3.80 23.07
C THR A 91 3.15 3.72 21.58
N VAL A 92 3.56 4.83 20.96
CA VAL A 92 4.12 4.85 19.60
C VAL A 92 5.26 3.87 19.48
N LYS A 93 6.23 3.93 20.41
CA LYS A 93 7.37 3.01 20.43
C LYS A 93 6.93 1.54 20.52
N ASP A 94 6.00 1.22 21.39
CA ASP A 94 5.53 -0.16 21.59
C ASP A 94 4.70 -0.65 20.39
N ASN A 95 3.91 0.22 19.78
CA ASN A 95 3.22 -0.08 18.51
C ASN A 95 4.22 -0.47 17.41
N ILE A 96 5.29 0.32 17.25
CA ILE A 96 6.32 0.08 16.22
C ILE A 96 7.07 -1.22 16.51
N MET A 97 7.40 -1.46 17.78
CA MET A 97 8.14 -2.65 18.21
C MET A 97 7.28 -3.92 18.27
N TYR A 98 5.96 -3.82 18.15
CA TYR A 98 5.04 -4.93 18.32
C TYR A 98 5.28 -6.09 17.35
N GLY A 99 5.49 -5.78 16.07
CA GLY A 99 5.70 -6.77 15.02
C GLY A 99 7.07 -7.45 15.04
N ILE A 100 7.99 -6.96 15.87
CA ILE A 100 9.36 -7.51 15.93
C ILE A 100 9.37 -8.78 16.80
N PRO A 101 9.74 -9.93 16.23
CA PRO A 101 9.83 -11.16 17.00
C PRO A 101 10.75 -11.00 18.22
N SER A 102 10.34 -11.53 19.38
CA SER A 102 11.08 -11.40 20.65
C SER A 102 12.52 -11.90 20.56
N GLN A 103 12.78 -12.90 19.71
CA GLN A 103 14.11 -13.44 19.43
C GLN A 103 15.00 -12.45 18.66
N CYS A 104 14.41 -11.52 17.92
CA CYS A 104 15.12 -10.49 17.16
C CYS A 104 15.37 -9.22 17.99
N LYS A 105 14.69 -9.03 19.12
CA LYS A 105 14.90 -7.89 20.03
C LYS A 105 16.28 -7.91 20.72
N LYS A 106 16.97 -9.05 20.72
CA LYS A 106 18.32 -9.23 21.30
C LYS A 106 19.32 -9.55 20.17
N GLY A 107 19.97 -8.51 19.61
CA GLY A 107 21.23 -8.72 18.88
C GLY A 107 21.16 -8.95 17.38
N LYS A 108 20.04 -8.78 16.68
CA LYS A 108 20.05 -8.73 15.22
C LYS A 108 20.33 -7.30 14.74
N ASN A 109 21.30 -7.18 13.83
CA ASN A 109 21.46 -5.97 13.03
C ASN A 109 20.23 -5.86 12.12
N TYR A 110 19.27 -4.99 12.47
CA TYR A 110 18.23 -4.57 11.55
C TYR A 110 18.88 -3.85 10.37
N ARG A 111 18.33 -4.00 9.18
CA ARG A 111 18.71 -3.21 8.00
C ARG A 111 18.68 -1.70 8.31
N ILE A 112 17.66 -1.30 9.07
CA ILE A 112 17.44 0.07 9.54
C ILE A 112 17.02 -0.02 11.01
N GLY A 113 17.67 0.72 11.88
CA GLY A 113 17.35 0.74 13.31
C GLY A 113 16.00 1.39 13.59
N THR A 114 15.41 1.08 14.74
CA THR A 114 14.14 1.70 15.16
C THR A 114 14.25 3.21 15.22
N LEU A 115 15.38 3.75 15.69
CA LEU A 115 15.62 5.20 15.75
C LEU A 115 15.65 5.81 14.35
N ASP A 116 16.32 5.16 13.40
CA ASP A 116 16.42 5.65 12.02
C ASP A 116 15.02 5.75 11.37
N VAL A 117 14.15 4.75 11.62
CA VAL A 117 12.76 4.77 11.12
C VAL A 117 11.95 5.90 11.79
N LEU A 118 12.12 6.11 13.08
CA LEU A 118 11.47 7.19 13.81
C LEU A 118 11.90 8.57 13.30
N GLU A 119 13.20 8.75 13.01
CA GLU A 119 13.75 9.99 12.47
C GLU A 119 13.30 10.24 11.05
N MET A 120 13.36 9.22 10.17
CA MET A 120 12.92 9.29 8.79
C MET A 120 11.45 9.70 8.68
N LEU A 121 10.60 9.18 9.56
CA LEU A 121 9.18 9.52 9.65
C LEU A 121 8.88 10.73 10.54
N LYS A 122 9.89 11.37 11.11
CA LYS A 122 9.78 12.58 11.96
C LYS A 122 8.87 12.40 13.16
N ILE A 123 8.87 11.22 13.78
CA ILE A 123 8.02 10.87 14.94
C ILE A 123 8.81 10.51 16.21
N THR A 124 10.11 10.77 16.24
CA THR A 124 10.99 10.49 17.40
C THR A 124 10.49 11.13 18.68
N HIS A 125 9.96 12.36 18.58
CA HIS A 125 9.42 13.12 19.74
C HIS A 125 8.09 12.56 20.26
N LEU A 126 7.46 11.63 19.53
CA LEU A 126 6.16 11.05 19.88
C LEU A 126 6.27 9.67 20.52
N GLN A 127 7.46 9.11 20.68
CA GLN A 127 7.68 7.71 21.05
C GLN A 127 6.95 7.26 22.31
N ASN A 128 6.73 8.16 23.28
CA ASN A 128 6.06 7.89 24.55
C ASN A 128 4.57 8.25 24.54
N ARG A 129 4.02 8.75 23.42
CA ARG A 129 2.59 9.10 23.31
C ARG A 129 1.76 7.87 22.95
N TYR A 130 0.49 7.91 23.33
CA TYR A 130 -0.51 6.93 22.95
C TYR A 130 -1.27 7.37 21.69
N PRO A 131 -1.86 6.45 20.92
CA PRO A 131 -2.59 6.78 19.68
C PRO A 131 -3.68 7.85 19.85
N ALA A 132 -4.34 7.90 21.00
CA ALA A 132 -5.36 8.93 21.29
C ALA A 132 -4.79 10.36 21.32
N GLN A 133 -3.48 10.52 21.52
CA GLN A 133 -2.79 11.80 21.64
C GLN A 133 -2.17 12.24 20.29
N LEU A 134 -2.38 11.48 19.24
CA LEU A 134 -1.77 11.71 17.91
C LEU A 134 -2.77 12.31 16.94
N SER A 135 -2.30 13.24 16.12
CA SER A 135 -3.00 13.68 14.91
C SER A 135 -3.11 12.54 13.88
N GLY A 136 -3.98 12.69 12.87
CA GLY A 136 -4.15 11.71 11.81
C GLY A 136 -2.84 11.40 11.08
N GLY A 137 -2.04 12.42 10.75
CA GLY A 137 -0.74 12.24 10.10
C GLY A 137 0.29 11.52 10.98
N GLU A 138 0.30 11.81 12.29
CA GLU A 138 1.19 11.13 13.25
C GLU A 138 0.79 9.66 13.44
N LYS A 139 -0.52 9.35 13.49
CA LYS A 139 -1.03 7.96 13.51
C LYS A 139 -0.58 7.21 12.27
N GLN A 140 -0.67 7.83 11.11
CA GLN A 140 -0.28 7.21 9.86
C GLN A 140 1.22 6.93 9.81
N ARG A 141 2.07 7.90 10.18
CA ARG A 141 3.52 7.69 10.26
C ARG A 141 3.88 6.59 11.25
N THR A 142 3.17 6.50 12.37
CA THR A 142 3.34 5.41 13.34
C THR A 142 2.97 4.05 12.73
N ALA A 143 1.88 3.97 11.97
CA ALA A 143 1.47 2.74 11.28
C ALA A 143 2.47 2.33 10.18
N LEU A 144 2.99 3.30 9.42
CA LEU A 144 4.07 3.08 8.45
C LEU A 144 5.33 2.55 9.14
N ALA A 145 5.78 3.20 10.23
CA ALA A 145 6.92 2.74 11.00
C ALA A 145 6.74 1.30 11.47
N ARG A 146 5.57 0.97 12.03
CA ARG A 146 5.26 -0.40 12.47
C ARG A 146 5.33 -1.41 11.31
N ALA A 147 4.79 -1.04 10.14
CA ALA A 147 4.79 -1.90 8.96
C ALA A 147 6.20 -2.12 8.39
N LEU A 148 7.09 -1.14 8.51
CA LEU A 148 8.48 -1.22 8.03
C LEU A 148 9.40 -1.98 8.99
N MET A 149 9.16 -1.90 10.30
CA MET A 149 10.00 -2.54 11.31
C MET A 149 9.99 -4.07 11.29
N VAL A 150 9.05 -4.69 10.61
CA VAL A 150 9.05 -6.14 10.39
C VAL A 150 9.98 -6.57 9.23
N GLU A 151 10.70 -5.61 8.62
CA GLU A 151 11.53 -5.82 7.42
C GLU A 151 10.78 -6.57 6.31
N PRO A 152 9.68 -5.99 5.81
CA PRO A 152 8.82 -6.66 4.86
C PRO A 152 9.49 -6.82 3.48
N ASP A 153 9.08 -7.83 2.74
CA ASP A 153 9.46 -8.04 1.34
C ASP A 153 8.58 -7.20 0.37
N ILE A 154 7.43 -6.72 0.85
CA ILE A 154 6.48 -5.84 0.14
C ILE A 154 5.69 -5.00 1.14
N LEU A 155 5.35 -3.75 0.78
CA LEU A 155 4.49 -2.88 1.57
C LEU A 155 3.13 -2.67 0.89
N LEU A 156 2.06 -2.95 1.61
CA LEU A 156 0.67 -2.75 1.16
C LEU A 156 0.05 -1.57 1.91
N LEU A 157 -0.54 -0.63 1.17
CA LEU A 157 -1.06 0.63 1.67
C LEU A 157 -2.53 0.80 1.26
N ASP A 158 -3.45 0.72 2.22
CA ASP A 158 -4.88 0.85 1.97
C ASP A 158 -5.35 2.28 2.25
N GLU A 159 -5.58 3.07 1.19
CA GLU A 159 -5.97 4.48 1.23
C GLU A 159 -5.16 5.34 2.22
N PRO A 160 -3.81 5.28 2.15
CA PRO A 160 -2.95 5.80 3.21
C PRO A 160 -3.01 7.32 3.40
N LEU A 161 -3.58 8.08 2.47
CA LEU A 161 -3.61 9.54 2.51
C LEU A 161 -5.03 10.12 2.64
N SER A 162 -6.05 9.25 2.75
CA SER A 162 -7.46 9.66 2.71
C SER A 162 -7.88 10.59 3.85
N ALA A 163 -7.35 10.37 5.05
CA ALA A 163 -7.71 11.12 6.25
C ALA A 163 -6.86 12.38 6.51
N LEU A 164 -5.99 12.77 5.55
CA LEU A 164 -5.06 13.88 5.72
C LEU A 164 -5.55 15.17 5.03
N ASP A 165 -5.27 16.30 5.67
CA ASP A 165 -5.36 17.61 5.03
C ASP A 165 -4.33 17.75 3.89
N HIS A 166 -4.49 18.80 3.07
CA HIS A 166 -3.70 18.99 1.86
C HIS A 166 -2.18 19.10 2.12
N GLY A 167 -1.77 19.82 3.17
CA GLY A 167 -0.36 20.04 3.50
C GLY A 167 0.33 18.76 3.96
N ASN A 168 -0.30 18.06 4.90
CA ASN A 168 0.19 16.78 5.42
C ASN A 168 0.20 15.69 4.32
N ARG A 169 -0.80 15.69 3.42
CA ARG A 169 -0.85 14.77 2.28
C ARG A 169 0.34 14.91 1.37
N LYS A 170 0.69 16.15 0.96
CA LYS A 170 1.85 16.43 0.09
C LYS A 170 3.17 16.04 0.74
N ALA A 171 3.33 16.34 2.03
CA ALA A 171 4.53 15.97 2.79
C ALA A 171 4.70 14.43 2.82
N LEU A 172 3.62 13.70 3.13
CA LEU A 172 3.67 12.24 3.22
C LEU A 172 3.84 11.56 1.85
N GLN A 173 3.37 12.15 0.76
CA GLN A 173 3.69 11.67 -0.59
C GLN A 173 5.20 11.67 -0.84
N GLY A 174 5.88 12.76 -0.48
CA GLY A 174 7.34 12.83 -0.56
C GLY A 174 8.04 11.79 0.33
N GLU A 175 7.55 11.61 1.55
CA GLU A 175 8.08 10.62 2.49
C GLU A 175 7.90 9.18 1.97
N LEU A 176 6.73 8.83 1.39
CA LEU A 176 6.50 7.52 0.78
C LEU A 176 7.43 7.22 -0.40
N ARG A 177 7.69 8.22 -1.25
CA ARG A 177 8.67 8.10 -2.34
C ARG A 177 10.08 7.86 -1.80
N GLU A 178 10.47 8.58 -0.77
CA GLU A 178 11.79 8.43 -0.14
C GLU A 178 11.92 7.05 0.53
N LEU A 179 10.92 6.63 1.28
CA LEU A 179 10.87 5.30 1.88
C LEU A 179 11.03 4.20 0.82
N GLN A 180 10.31 4.30 -0.30
CA GLN A 180 10.42 3.31 -1.37
C GLN A 180 11.84 3.25 -1.96
N ARG A 181 12.52 4.41 -2.13
CA ARG A 181 13.91 4.47 -2.61
C ARG A 181 14.90 3.83 -1.65
N VAL A 182 14.70 4.04 -0.34
CA VAL A 182 15.57 3.49 0.71
C VAL A 182 15.36 1.99 0.88
N TRP A 183 14.09 1.56 0.97
CA TRP A 183 13.76 0.16 1.22
C TRP A 183 13.90 -0.73 0.00
N ARG A 184 13.75 -0.19 -1.21
CA ARG A 184 13.88 -0.88 -2.50
C ARG A 184 13.01 -2.13 -2.63
N ILE A 185 11.90 -2.18 -1.93
CA ILE A 185 10.86 -3.21 -2.04
C ILE A 185 9.68 -2.67 -2.85
N PRO A 186 8.85 -3.52 -3.45
CA PRO A 186 7.61 -3.07 -4.08
C PRO A 186 6.63 -2.50 -3.05
N PHE A 187 6.00 -1.37 -3.37
CA PHE A 187 4.86 -0.81 -2.64
C PHE A 187 3.62 -0.99 -3.50
N VAL A 188 2.53 -1.50 -2.92
CA VAL A 188 1.23 -1.56 -3.58
C VAL A 188 0.27 -0.67 -2.81
N LEU A 189 -0.22 0.37 -3.45
CA LEU A 189 -1.08 1.38 -2.86
C LEU A 189 -2.44 1.36 -3.54
N VAL A 190 -3.52 1.37 -2.76
CA VAL A 190 -4.87 1.57 -3.30
C VAL A 190 -5.38 2.96 -2.95
N THR A 191 -6.00 3.61 -3.92
CA THR A 191 -6.62 4.93 -3.74
C THR A 191 -7.73 5.16 -4.75
N HIS A 192 -8.61 6.11 -4.44
CA HIS A 192 -9.57 6.69 -5.38
C HIS A 192 -9.21 8.14 -5.76
N SER A 193 -8.10 8.68 -5.25
CA SER A 193 -7.62 10.04 -5.49
C SER A 193 -6.71 10.09 -6.72
N ARG A 194 -7.15 10.81 -7.78
CA ARG A 194 -6.31 11.05 -8.97
C ARG A 194 -5.00 11.76 -8.62
N LYS A 195 -5.04 12.73 -7.69
CA LYS A 195 -3.83 13.47 -7.26
C LYS A 195 -2.79 12.54 -6.62
N GLU A 196 -3.23 11.58 -5.82
CA GLU A 196 -2.34 10.59 -5.21
C GLU A 196 -1.77 9.63 -6.25
N MET A 197 -2.61 9.14 -7.15
CA MET A 197 -2.21 8.28 -8.25
C MET A 197 -1.11 8.95 -9.08
N HIS A 198 -1.31 10.20 -9.54
CA HIS A 198 -0.31 10.93 -10.32
C HIS A 198 0.99 11.21 -9.53
N ALA A 199 0.88 11.52 -8.25
CA ALA A 199 2.04 11.82 -7.42
C ALA A 199 2.90 10.61 -7.06
N LEU A 200 2.30 9.42 -6.96
CA LEU A 200 2.96 8.25 -6.38
C LEU A 200 3.15 7.07 -7.36
N ALA A 201 2.40 6.97 -8.45
CA ALA A 201 2.46 5.78 -9.27
C ALA A 201 3.72 5.72 -10.15
N ASP A 202 4.37 4.57 -10.17
CA ASP A 202 5.28 4.14 -11.21
C ASP A 202 4.54 3.24 -12.20
N GLU A 203 3.59 2.42 -11.70
CA GLU A 203 2.62 1.68 -12.50
C GLU A 203 1.20 1.88 -11.95
N ILE A 204 0.19 1.77 -12.84
CA ILE A 204 -1.21 1.97 -12.49
C ILE A 204 -2.05 0.80 -13.00
N ILE A 205 -2.89 0.29 -12.12
CA ILE A 205 -3.99 -0.62 -12.47
C ILE A 205 -5.30 0.11 -12.23
N PHE A 206 -6.07 0.30 -13.30
CA PHE A 206 -7.43 0.80 -13.18
C PHE A 206 -8.38 -0.37 -12.87
N LEU A 207 -9.08 -0.26 -11.75
CA LEU A 207 -10.03 -1.28 -11.31
C LEU A 207 -11.46 -0.73 -11.36
N HIS A 208 -12.30 -1.30 -12.20
CA HIS A 208 -13.72 -0.97 -12.27
C HIS A 208 -14.57 -2.24 -12.15
N LYS A 209 -15.55 -2.23 -11.24
CA LYS A 209 -16.45 -3.37 -10.99
C LYS A 209 -15.73 -4.72 -10.89
N GLY A 210 -14.60 -4.74 -10.19
CA GLY A 210 -13.81 -5.95 -9.95
C GLY A 210 -12.89 -6.39 -11.08
N LYS A 211 -12.85 -5.67 -12.21
CA LYS A 211 -12.01 -6.02 -13.36
C LYS A 211 -10.97 -4.97 -13.65
N LYS A 212 -9.80 -5.43 -14.12
CA LYS A 212 -8.75 -4.54 -14.63
C LYS A 212 -9.23 -3.95 -15.97
N GLU A 213 -9.29 -2.64 -16.05
CA GLU A 213 -9.53 -1.95 -17.32
C GLU A 213 -8.24 -1.85 -18.12
N THR A 214 -8.32 -2.23 -19.39
CA THR A 214 -7.20 -2.23 -20.33
C THR A 214 -6.99 -0.86 -21.01
N HIS A 215 -7.82 0.13 -20.73
CA HIS A 215 -7.66 1.48 -21.26
C HIS A 215 -6.49 2.19 -20.58
N VAL A 216 -5.33 1.93 -21.13
CA VAL A 216 -4.10 2.67 -20.81
C VAL A 216 -4.28 4.07 -21.41
N PHE A 217 -4.08 5.10 -20.61
CA PHE A 217 -3.83 6.42 -21.13
C PHE A 217 -2.54 6.37 -21.97
N PRO A 218 -2.59 6.56 -23.28
CA PRO A 218 -1.45 6.36 -24.18
C PRO A 218 -0.25 7.26 -23.84
N ASP A 219 -0.47 8.35 -23.12
CA ASP A 219 0.50 9.41 -22.89
C ASP A 219 1.39 9.21 -21.66
N MET A 220 1.08 8.28 -20.75
CA MET A 220 1.86 8.14 -19.51
C MET A 220 3.18 7.37 -19.65
N ARG A 221 3.34 6.53 -20.68
CA ARG A 221 4.60 5.80 -20.93
C ARG A 221 5.66 6.60 -21.68
N ARG A 222 5.29 7.72 -22.32
CA ARG A 222 6.22 8.51 -23.17
C ARG A 222 6.69 9.81 -22.57
N ALA A 223 6.15 10.19 -21.46
CA ALA A 223 6.49 11.43 -20.82
C ALA A 223 7.41 11.15 -19.64
N GLY A 224 8.69 11.38 -19.86
CA GLY A 224 9.60 11.88 -18.82
C GLY A 224 9.05 13.23 -18.38
N LEU A 225 7.88 13.27 -17.76
CA LEU A 225 7.00 14.43 -17.71
C LEU A 225 7.20 15.20 -16.45
N ASP A 226 7.55 16.38 -16.71
CA ASP A 226 7.24 17.63 -16.00
C ASP A 226 5.72 17.79 -15.78
N LEU A 227 5.18 17.02 -14.81
CA LEU A 227 3.76 17.04 -14.39
C LEU A 227 3.41 18.32 -13.61
N ALA A 228 4.35 19.25 -13.45
CA ALA A 228 4.14 20.52 -12.75
C ALA A 228 3.26 21.54 -13.51
N ASN A 229 3.02 21.33 -14.80
CA ASN A 229 2.38 22.33 -15.68
C ASN A 229 1.00 21.95 -16.24
N MET A 230 0.32 20.93 -15.74
CA MET A 230 -1.07 20.69 -16.13
C MET A 230 -2.01 21.55 -15.28
N SER A 231 -2.30 22.76 -15.79
CA SER A 231 -3.35 23.65 -15.29
C SER A 231 -4.73 22.98 -15.36
N GLU A 232 -5.64 23.43 -14.49
CA GLU A 232 -7.04 22.97 -14.34
C GLU A 232 -7.94 23.08 -15.59
N SER A 233 -7.37 23.39 -16.75
CA SER A 233 -8.08 23.67 -18.01
C SER A 233 -7.85 22.67 -19.14
N SER A 234 -7.51 21.42 -18.86
CA SER A 234 -7.45 20.38 -19.90
C SER A 234 -8.80 19.69 -20.10
N PRO A 235 -9.16 19.34 -21.37
CA PRO A 235 -10.52 19.00 -21.73
C PRO A 235 -11.02 17.76 -21.00
N THR A 236 -12.26 17.83 -20.60
CA THR A 236 -13.07 16.75 -20.05
C THR A 236 -13.04 15.55 -20.99
N TYR A 237 -12.17 14.58 -20.73
CA TYR A 237 -12.27 13.30 -21.41
C TYR A 237 -13.48 12.57 -20.82
N ALA A 238 -14.55 12.59 -21.58
CA ALA A 238 -15.75 11.81 -21.31
C ALA A 238 -15.39 10.33 -21.41
N VAL A 239 -15.06 9.72 -20.30
CA VAL A 239 -15.19 8.27 -20.15
C VAL A 239 -16.69 8.04 -20.07
N SER A 240 -17.29 7.40 -21.07
CA SER A 240 -18.71 7.08 -21.09
C SER A 240 -19.06 6.30 -19.82
N GLY A 241 -19.67 6.96 -18.84
CA GLY A 241 -20.11 6.36 -17.59
C GLY A 241 -19.68 7.04 -16.28
N PHE A 242 -18.88 8.11 -16.29
CA PHE A 242 -18.54 8.88 -15.09
C PHE A 242 -18.96 10.34 -15.26
N THR A 243 -20.21 10.64 -14.89
CA THR A 243 -20.64 11.99 -14.55
C THR A 243 -20.49 12.14 -13.04
N VAL A 244 -19.69 13.06 -12.62
CA VAL A 244 -19.56 13.98 -11.49
C VAL A 244 -18.13 14.32 -11.23
#